data_a6468c9d93248be4930437c321eda7af
#
_entry.id   a6468c9d93248be4930437c321eda7af
#
_cell.length_a   1.000
_cell.length_b   1.000
_cell.length_c   1.000
_cell.angle_alpha   90.00
_cell.angle_beta   90.00
_cell.angle_gamma   90.00
#
_symmetry.space_group_name_H-M   'P 1'
#
loop_
_entity.id
_entity.type
_entity.pdbx_description
1 polymer ?
#
loop_
_entity_poly.entity_id
_entity_poly.type
_entity_poly.pdbx_seq_one_letter_code
_entity_poly.pdbx_strand_id
1 'polypeptide(L)'
;MAERVKGKLLDEEKLVDLVVGPDAYKDLPNLLREVDGGRKAVNVILSKEETYGDIAPVRLGGNGVTAFISITRGCDNMCSFCVVPFTRGRERSRNFQSILEEARELADAGYKEITLLGQNVDSYLWYGGGLKKDFDKASDIAKASAVDFAKLLAAVAEAAPNMRIRFSTSNPQDMLDDVLYTIAKYPNICNYIHLPVQSGSSRILKAMNRGHNREEYLALIERVRKI
;
A
#
# COMPACT_ATOMS: atom_id res chain seq x y z
N MET A 1 -0.91 -11.05 -13.07
CA MET A 1 -1.13 -12.16 -14.04
C MET A 1 -2.58 -12.65 -13.92
N ALA A 2 -3.00 -13.18 -12.76
CA ALA A 2 -4.34 -13.76 -12.55
C ALA A 2 -5.49 -12.87 -13.06
N GLU A 3 -5.55 -11.59 -12.61
CA GLU A 3 -6.59 -10.66 -13.03
C GLU A 3 -6.61 -10.40 -14.55
N ARG A 4 -5.44 -10.37 -15.20
CA ARG A 4 -5.33 -10.09 -16.63
C ARG A 4 -5.80 -11.26 -17.51
N VAL A 5 -5.48 -12.48 -17.11
CA VAL A 5 -5.76 -13.69 -17.93
C VAL A 5 -7.00 -14.45 -17.48
N LYS A 6 -7.43 -14.28 -16.21
CA LYS A 6 -8.67 -14.87 -15.66
C LYS A 6 -8.83 -16.36 -16.00
N GLY A 7 -10.02 -16.73 -16.46
CA GLY A 7 -10.35 -18.10 -16.87
C GLY A 7 -9.55 -18.63 -18.05
N LYS A 8 -9.02 -17.74 -18.92
CA LYS A 8 -8.25 -18.16 -20.09
C LYS A 8 -7.04 -19.04 -19.72
N LEU A 9 -6.43 -18.78 -18.56
CA LEU A 9 -5.32 -19.59 -18.06
C LEU A 9 -5.78 -21.02 -17.70
N LEU A 10 -7.01 -21.16 -17.23
CA LEU A 10 -7.61 -22.48 -16.93
C LEU A 10 -7.95 -23.25 -18.19
N ASP A 11 -8.31 -22.56 -19.26
CA ASP A 11 -8.72 -23.20 -20.53
C ASP A 11 -7.51 -23.63 -21.36
N GLU A 12 -6.46 -22.80 -21.40
CA GLU A 12 -5.27 -23.01 -22.22
C GLU A 12 -4.18 -23.84 -21.52
N GLU A 13 -4.08 -23.78 -20.17
CA GLU A 13 -3.01 -24.45 -19.42
C GLU A 13 -3.53 -25.68 -18.67
N LYS A 14 -3.03 -26.85 -19.03
CA LYS A 14 -3.43 -28.14 -18.42
C LYS A 14 -2.92 -28.29 -16.97
N LEU A 15 -1.88 -27.57 -16.60
CA LEU A 15 -1.26 -27.64 -15.26
C LEU A 15 -1.85 -26.63 -14.27
N VAL A 16 -2.83 -25.82 -14.67
CA VAL A 16 -3.46 -24.81 -13.82
C VAL A 16 -4.88 -25.22 -13.51
N ASP A 17 -5.15 -25.48 -12.24
CA ASP A 17 -6.48 -25.84 -11.72
C ASP A 17 -7.15 -24.69 -10.97
N LEU A 18 -6.34 -23.71 -10.50
CA LEU A 18 -6.82 -22.60 -9.68
C LEU A 18 -6.21 -21.27 -10.12
N VAL A 19 -7.05 -20.23 -10.27
CA VAL A 19 -6.62 -18.84 -10.48
C VAL A 19 -7.27 -17.93 -9.45
N VAL A 20 -6.45 -17.30 -8.59
CA VAL A 20 -6.91 -16.42 -7.51
C VAL A 20 -6.33 -15.02 -7.66
N GLY A 21 -7.19 -14.02 -7.65
CA GLY A 21 -6.81 -12.61 -7.63
C GLY A 21 -6.38 -12.14 -6.22
N PRO A 22 -5.71 -10.97 -6.13
CA PRO A 22 -5.15 -10.49 -4.85
C PRO A 22 -6.20 -10.14 -3.79
N ASP A 23 -7.46 -9.93 -4.16
CA ASP A 23 -8.54 -9.60 -3.23
C ASP A 23 -9.47 -10.80 -2.94
N ALA A 24 -9.11 -12.00 -3.42
CA ALA A 24 -9.90 -13.21 -3.27
C ALA A 24 -9.24 -14.26 -2.33
N TYR A 25 -8.21 -13.91 -1.58
CA TYR A 25 -7.49 -14.87 -0.73
C TYR A 25 -8.35 -15.47 0.38
N LYS A 26 -9.34 -14.74 0.90
CA LYS A 26 -10.29 -15.26 1.89
C LYS A 26 -11.18 -16.39 1.34
N ASP A 27 -11.38 -16.42 0.02
CA ASP A 27 -12.15 -17.46 -0.67
C ASP A 27 -11.31 -18.69 -1.04
N LEU A 28 -10.00 -18.64 -0.85
CA LEU A 28 -9.09 -19.73 -1.21
C LEU A 28 -9.51 -21.10 -0.66
N PRO A 29 -9.98 -21.24 0.61
CA PRO A 29 -10.44 -22.54 1.11
C PRO A 29 -11.63 -23.13 0.35
N ASN A 30 -12.54 -22.29 -0.17
CA ASN A 30 -13.69 -22.73 -0.97
C ASN A 30 -13.21 -23.17 -2.36
N LEU A 31 -12.37 -22.36 -2.99
CA LEU A 31 -11.82 -22.64 -4.31
C LEU A 31 -10.98 -23.93 -4.32
N LEU A 32 -10.22 -24.21 -3.25
CA LEU A 32 -9.48 -25.46 -3.10
C LEU A 32 -10.43 -26.67 -3.02
N ARG A 33 -11.54 -26.56 -2.27
CA ARG A 33 -12.55 -27.66 -2.23
C ARG A 33 -13.17 -27.93 -3.60
N GLU A 34 -13.34 -26.90 -4.42
CA GLU A 34 -13.81 -27.09 -5.81
C GLU A 34 -12.79 -27.86 -6.65
N VAL A 35 -11.50 -27.51 -6.50
CA VAL A 35 -10.41 -28.22 -7.19
C VAL A 35 -10.29 -29.66 -6.72
N ASP A 36 -10.36 -29.92 -5.41
CA ASP A 36 -10.36 -31.27 -4.84
C ASP A 36 -11.55 -32.10 -5.34
N GLY A 37 -12.69 -31.45 -5.64
CA GLY A 37 -13.85 -32.05 -6.29
C GLY A 37 -13.71 -32.27 -7.81
N GLY A 38 -12.52 -32.06 -8.38
CA GLY A 38 -12.20 -32.28 -9.79
C GLY A 38 -12.65 -31.16 -10.72
N ARG A 39 -12.97 -29.96 -10.19
CA ARG A 39 -13.35 -28.79 -11.00
C ARG A 39 -12.20 -27.79 -11.03
N LYS A 40 -12.11 -27.01 -12.11
CA LYS A 40 -11.24 -25.84 -12.14
C LYS A 40 -11.94 -24.64 -11.48
N ALA A 41 -11.19 -23.82 -10.75
CA ALA A 41 -11.74 -22.70 -9.99
C ALA A 41 -11.05 -21.36 -10.31
N VAL A 42 -11.84 -20.28 -10.35
CA VAL A 42 -11.32 -18.92 -10.59
C VAL A 42 -12.07 -17.89 -9.73
N ASN A 43 -11.33 -17.06 -9.01
CA ASN A 43 -11.87 -15.85 -8.40
C ASN A 43 -10.84 -14.72 -8.51
N VAL A 44 -11.16 -13.71 -9.32
CA VAL A 44 -10.31 -12.53 -9.59
C VAL A 44 -11.05 -11.23 -9.32
N ILE A 45 -11.91 -11.24 -8.30
CA ILE A 45 -12.64 -10.05 -7.88
C ILE A 45 -11.68 -8.93 -7.47
N LEU A 46 -12.00 -7.70 -7.82
CA LEU A 46 -11.37 -6.49 -7.29
C LEU A 46 -12.29 -5.87 -6.25
N SER A 47 -11.97 -6.05 -4.98
CA SER A 47 -12.76 -5.52 -3.87
C SER A 47 -12.61 -4.00 -3.76
N LYS A 48 -13.65 -3.35 -3.24
CA LYS A 48 -13.62 -1.92 -2.86
C LYS A 48 -13.27 -1.70 -1.39
N GLU A 49 -13.28 -2.76 -0.58
CA GLU A 49 -13.16 -2.69 0.88
C GLU A 49 -12.01 -3.54 1.43
N GLU A 50 -11.68 -4.66 0.77
CA GLU A 50 -10.72 -5.63 1.30
C GLU A 50 -9.30 -5.06 1.43
N THR A 51 -8.80 -5.05 2.65
CA THR A 51 -7.43 -4.63 3.00
C THR A 51 -6.65 -5.70 3.74
N TYR A 52 -7.32 -6.83 4.10
CA TYR A 52 -6.78 -7.90 4.96
C TYR A 52 -6.30 -7.40 6.33
N GLY A 53 -6.87 -6.28 6.78
CA GLY A 53 -6.53 -5.69 8.08
C GLY A 53 -7.01 -6.50 9.29
N ASP A 54 -7.93 -7.44 9.07
CA ASP A 54 -8.51 -8.36 10.04
C ASP A 54 -7.79 -9.72 10.11
N ILE A 55 -6.74 -9.92 9.33
CA ILE A 55 -5.96 -11.16 9.30
C ILE A 55 -4.55 -10.89 9.80
N ALA A 56 -4.17 -11.53 10.90
CA ALA A 56 -2.79 -11.51 11.36
C ALA A 56 -1.89 -12.28 10.38
N PRO A 57 -0.88 -11.63 9.78
CA PRO A 57 -0.03 -12.29 8.79
C PRO A 57 0.89 -13.32 9.44
N VAL A 58 0.90 -14.54 8.87
CA VAL A 58 1.87 -15.58 9.24
C VAL A 58 3.17 -15.33 8.48
N ARG A 59 4.26 -15.05 9.20
CA ARG A 59 5.58 -14.73 8.63
C ARG A 59 6.45 -15.97 8.57
N LEU A 60 6.28 -16.78 7.52
CA LEU A 60 7.10 -17.96 7.30
C LEU A 60 8.49 -17.58 6.75
N GLY A 61 9.55 -18.16 7.33
CA GLY A 61 10.92 -17.99 6.84
C GLY A 61 11.51 -16.58 7.01
N GLY A 62 10.92 -15.74 7.87
CA GLY A 62 11.47 -14.43 8.21
C GLY A 62 12.79 -14.51 8.97
N ASN A 63 13.62 -13.46 8.88
CA ASN A 63 14.90 -13.35 9.60
C ASN A 63 14.73 -12.97 11.08
N GLY A 64 13.49 -12.73 11.56
CA GLY A 64 13.20 -12.25 12.92
C GLY A 64 13.65 -10.82 13.22
N VAL A 65 14.21 -10.11 12.24
CA VAL A 65 14.75 -8.75 12.39
C VAL A 65 13.89 -7.72 11.70
N THR A 66 13.48 -7.97 10.45
CA THR A 66 12.72 -7.04 9.62
C THR A 66 11.33 -7.58 9.28
N ALA A 67 10.33 -6.72 9.29
CA ALA A 67 8.97 -7.06 8.90
C ALA A 67 8.36 -6.01 7.97
N PHE A 68 7.38 -6.44 7.18
CA PHE A 68 6.60 -5.57 6.31
C PHE A 68 5.17 -5.45 6.82
N ILE A 69 4.62 -4.22 6.83
CA ILE A 69 3.22 -3.95 7.12
C ILE A 69 2.58 -3.30 5.89
N SER A 70 1.58 -3.95 5.29
CA SER A 70 0.80 -3.36 4.21
C SER A 70 -0.19 -2.35 4.78
N ILE A 71 -0.12 -1.10 4.30
CA ILE A 71 -0.97 0.01 4.78
C ILE A 71 -2.00 0.46 3.74
N THR A 72 -1.69 0.28 2.44
CA THR A 72 -2.61 0.61 1.33
C THR A 72 -2.68 -0.52 0.32
N ARG A 73 -3.79 -0.59 -0.41
CA ARG A 73 -3.99 -1.50 -1.55
C ARG A 73 -4.61 -0.74 -2.72
N GLY A 74 -4.20 -1.12 -3.94
CA GLY A 74 -4.62 -0.43 -5.15
C GLY A 74 -3.91 0.91 -5.33
N CYS A 75 -4.23 1.62 -6.41
CA CYS A 75 -3.64 2.92 -6.69
C CYS A 75 -4.54 3.72 -7.64
N ASP A 76 -4.73 4.99 -7.37
CA ASP A 76 -5.58 5.89 -8.15
C ASP A 76 -4.79 6.75 -9.16
N ASN A 77 -3.46 6.62 -9.21
CA ASN A 77 -2.60 7.49 -10.03
C ASN A 77 -2.66 7.24 -11.54
N MET A 78 -3.31 6.19 -12.02
CA MET A 78 -3.56 5.90 -13.44
C MET A 78 -2.39 6.21 -14.40
N CYS A 79 -1.14 5.97 -13.96
CA CYS A 79 0.04 6.17 -14.82
C CYS A 79 -0.06 5.31 -16.07
N SER A 80 0.26 5.86 -17.26
CA SER A 80 -0.02 5.23 -18.56
C SER A 80 0.69 3.89 -18.80
N PHE A 81 1.77 3.61 -18.08
CA PHE A 81 2.55 2.37 -18.15
C PHE A 81 2.21 1.36 -17.04
N CYS A 82 1.32 1.71 -16.11
CA CYS A 82 1.13 0.95 -14.88
C CYS A 82 -0.15 0.10 -14.92
N VAL A 83 -0.01 -1.19 -14.61
CA VAL A 83 -1.10 -2.15 -14.57
C VAL A 83 -1.82 -2.22 -13.20
N VAL A 84 -1.28 -1.58 -12.17
CA VAL A 84 -1.77 -1.69 -10.78
C VAL A 84 -3.26 -1.36 -10.62
N PRO A 85 -3.80 -0.25 -11.15
CA PRO A 85 -5.23 0.06 -11.02
C PRO A 85 -6.15 -1.04 -11.57
N PHE A 86 -5.67 -1.78 -12.57
CA PHE A 86 -6.43 -2.85 -13.24
C PHE A 86 -6.27 -4.22 -12.58
N THR A 87 -5.21 -4.43 -11.80
CA THR A 87 -4.90 -5.73 -11.19
C THR A 87 -5.03 -5.76 -9.68
N ARG A 88 -5.01 -4.59 -9.02
CA ARG A 88 -5.18 -4.43 -7.57
C ARG A 88 -6.32 -3.48 -7.21
N GLY A 89 -7.02 -2.93 -8.21
CA GLY A 89 -8.16 -2.06 -8.04
C GLY A 89 -7.81 -0.65 -7.58
N ARG A 90 -8.85 0.05 -7.15
CA ARG A 90 -8.78 1.44 -6.66
C ARG A 90 -8.12 1.49 -5.30
N GLU A 91 -7.57 2.66 -4.97
CA GLU A 91 -6.87 2.90 -3.72
C GLU A 91 -7.79 2.85 -2.50
N ARG A 92 -7.37 2.09 -1.49
CA ARG A 92 -8.00 1.99 -0.18
C ARG A 92 -6.96 1.80 0.91
N SER A 93 -7.17 2.48 2.02
CA SER A 93 -6.27 2.44 3.17
C SER A 93 -6.74 1.40 4.17
N ARG A 94 -5.78 0.67 4.75
CA ARG A 94 -6.02 -0.26 5.84
C ARG A 94 -6.40 0.52 7.11
N ASN A 95 -7.19 -0.09 7.97
CA ASN A 95 -7.58 0.47 9.25
C ASN A 95 -6.36 0.90 10.09
N PHE A 96 -6.40 2.12 10.57
CA PHE A 96 -5.33 2.75 11.35
C PHE A 96 -4.98 1.94 12.61
N GLN A 97 -5.98 1.51 13.39
CA GLN A 97 -5.75 0.76 14.62
C GLN A 97 -5.12 -0.60 14.36
N SER A 98 -5.56 -1.31 13.31
CA SER A 98 -4.98 -2.61 12.96
C SER A 98 -3.51 -2.52 12.55
N ILE A 99 -3.07 -1.40 11.96
CA ILE A 99 -1.65 -1.16 11.64
C ILE A 99 -0.85 -0.95 12.93
N LEU A 100 -1.37 -0.19 13.88
CA LEU A 100 -0.71 0.06 15.17
C LEU A 100 -0.62 -1.21 16.03
N GLU A 101 -1.67 -2.02 16.03
CA GLU A 101 -1.69 -3.32 16.73
C GLU A 101 -0.61 -4.24 16.14
N GLU A 102 -0.55 -4.40 14.82
CA GLU A 102 0.48 -5.19 14.16
C GLU A 102 1.90 -4.64 14.43
N ALA A 103 2.09 -3.33 14.49
CA ALA A 103 3.37 -2.73 14.81
C ALA A 103 3.82 -3.05 16.25
N ARG A 104 2.89 -3.02 17.23
CA ARG A 104 3.16 -3.39 18.61
C ARG A 104 3.48 -4.88 18.75
N GLU A 105 2.69 -5.76 18.13
CA GLU A 105 2.94 -7.20 18.11
C GLU A 105 4.32 -7.55 17.58
N LEU A 106 4.78 -6.85 16.52
CA LEU A 106 6.12 -7.03 15.99
C LEU A 106 7.21 -6.54 16.96
N ALA A 107 6.99 -5.42 17.64
CA ALA A 107 7.89 -4.92 18.65
C ALA A 107 8.03 -5.90 19.82
N ASP A 108 6.89 -6.43 20.31
CA ASP A 108 6.83 -7.42 21.40
C ASP A 108 7.46 -8.76 20.99
N ALA A 109 7.33 -9.14 19.72
CA ALA A 109 7.99 -10.33 19.15
C ALA A 109 9.50 -10.13 18.91
N GLY A 110 10.06 -8.94 19.22
CA GLY A 110 11.49 -8.67 19.17
C GLY A 110 12.04 -8.23 17.83
N TYR A 111 11.20 -7.95 16.83
CA TYR A 111 11.62 -7.36 15.55
C TYR A 111 12.30 -6.01 15.77
N LYS A 112 13.20 -5.62 14.86
CA LYS A 112 14.01 -4.40 14.96
C LYS A 112 13.67 -3.36 13.90
N GLU A 113 13.02 -3.77 12.82
CA GLU A 113 12.68 -2.88 11.71
C GLU A 113 11.30 -3.21 11.14
N ILE A 114 10.50 -2.18 10.89
CA ILE A 114 9.25 -2.25 10.14
C ILE A 114 9.39 -1.43 8.86
N THR A 115 8.94 -1.97 7.72
CA THR A 115 8.75 -1.20 6.49
C THR A 115 7.27 -1.14 6.15
N LEU A 116 6.70 0.08 6.12
CA LEU A 116 5.34 0.33 5.67
C LEU A 116 5.28 0.22 4.14
N LEU A 117 4.37 -0.60 3.63
CA LEU A 117 4.24 -0.91 2.20
C LEU A 117 2.87 -0.57 1.64
N GLY A 118 2.88 -0.13 0.39
CA GLY A 118 1.71 0.10 -0.44
C GLY A 118 2.10 0.28 -1.91
N GLN A 119 1.14 0.56 -2.77
CA GLN A 119 1.42 0.94 -4.15
C GLN A 119 1.76 2.45 -4.28
N ASN A 120 1.32 3.23 -3.30
CA ASN A 120 1.66 4.63 -3.06
C ASN A 120 1.40 4.89 -1.57
N VAL A 121 2.43 4.86 -0.73
CA VAL A 121 2.26 4.95 0.73
C VAL A 121 1.90 6.36 1.19
N ASP A 122 2.43 7.39 0.52
CA ASP A 122 2.21 8.80 0.89
C ASP A 122 0.75 9.21 0.73
N SER A 123 0.00 8.48 -0.08
CA SER A 123 -1.41 8.74 -0.31
C SER A 123 -2.35 8.11 0.71
N TYR A 124 -1.80 7.40 1.73
CA TYR A 124 -2.61 6.82 2.80
C TYR A 124 -3.58 7.84 3.39
N LEU A 125 -4.85 7.46 3.42
CA LEU A 125 -5.93 8.26 4.00
C LEU A 125 -7.02 7.33 4.52
N TRP A 126 -7.07 7.14 5.83
CA TRP A 126 -8.11 6.35 6.47
C TRP A 126 -9.12 7.25 7.18
N TYR A 127 -10.39 7.09 6.87
CA TYR A 127 -11.51 7.91 7.38
C TYR A 127 -12.71 7.05 7.80
N GLY A 128 -12.44 5.80 8.23
CA GLY A 128 -13.45 4.82 8.60
C GLY A 128 -13.62 3.67 7.60
N GLY A 129 -12.90 3.72 6.46
CA GLY A 129 -12.93 2.71 5.40
C GLY A 129 -13.40 3.25 4.06
N GLY A 130 -13.42 2.38 3.03
CA GLY A 130 -13.84 2.74 1.68
C GLY A 130 -12.70 3.20 0.77
N LEU A 131 -13.08 3.69 -0.43
CA LEU A 131 -12.13 4.13 -1.45
C LEU A 131 -11.66 5.55 -1.19
N LYS A 132 -10.36 5.83 -1.32
CA LYS A 132 -9.80 7.19 -1.16
C LYS A 132 -10.52 8.23 -1.99
N LYS A 133 -10.87 7.94 -3.22
CA LYS A 133 -11.59 8.86 -4.13
C LYS A 133 -12.98 9.31 -3.64
N ASP A 134 -13.55 8.59 -2.68
CA ASP A 134 -14.89 8.90 -2.13
C ASP A 134 -14.80 9.77 -0.86
N PHE A 135 -13.59 10.15 -0.42
CA PHE A 135 -13.36 10.96 0.78
C PHE A 135 -14.12 12.28 0.77
N ASP A 136 -14.21 12.96 -0.37
CA ASP A 136 -14.94 14.25 -0.48
C ASP A 136 -16.43 14.11 -0.16
N LYS A 137 -17.00 12.89 -0.33
CA LYS A 137 -18.39 12.54 -0.01
C LYS A 137 -18.58 12.07 1.43
N ALA A 138 -17.49 11.88 2.18
CA ALA A 138 -17.57 11.45 3.57
C ALA A 138 -18.21 12.50 4.47
N SER A 139 -18.79 12.07 5.59
CA SER A 139 -19.36 12.98 6.59
C SER A 139 -18.28 13.88 7.21
N ASP A 140 -18.69 15.02 7.74
CA ASP A 140 -17.78 15.95 8.41
C ASP A 140 -17.05 15.30 9.60
N ILE A 141 -17.73 14.41 10.31
CA ILE A 141 -17.14 13.62 11.41
C ILE A 141 -16.01 12.73 10.87
N ALA A 142 -16.26 11.99 9.79
CA ALA A 142 -15.25 11.12 9.17
C ALA A 142 -14.05 11.92 8.62
N LYS A 143 -14.31 13.08 8.03
CA LYS A 143 -13.25 14.00 7.56
C LYS A 143 -12.42 14.55 8.71
N ALA A 144 -13.06 14.97 9.81
CA ALA A 144 -12.38 15.49 10.98
C ALA A 144 -11.51 14.44 11.71
N SER A 145 -11.93 13.16 11.67
CA SER A 145 -11.21 12.03 12.26
C SER A 145 -10.23 11.34 11.30
N ALA A 146 -10.06 11.86 10.09
CA ALA A 146 -9.21 11.24 9.08
C ALA A 146 -7.73 11.24 9.49
N VAL A 147 -7.09 10.10 9.21
CA VAL A 147 -5.68 9.86 9.44
C VAL A 147 -4.98 9.77 8.09
N ASP A 148 -4.13 10.75 7.81
CA ASP A 148 -3.22 10.79 6.66
C ASP A 148 -1.92 10.03 6.93
N PHE A 149 -1.03 10.00 5.93
CA PHE A 149 0.23 9.27 6.06
C PHE A 149 1.16 9.87 7.13
N ALA A 150 1.22 11.20 7.29
CA ALA A 150 2.06 11.84 8.30
C ALA A 150 1.62 11.44 9.71
N LYS A 151 0.31 11.48 9.99
CA LYS A 151 -0.26 11.04 11.28
C LYS A 151 -0.04 9.56 11.52
N LEU A 152 -0.24 8.71 10.50
CA LEU A 152 0.03 7.27 10.61
C LEU A 152 1.51 7.02 10.94
N LEU A 153 2.43 7.66 10.22
CA LEU A 153 3.87 7.48 10.39
C LEU A 153 4.32 7.88 11.80
N ALA A 154 3.83 9.02 12.32
CA ALA A 154 4.06 9.46 13.69
C ALA A 154 3.53 8.44 14.70
N ALA A 155 2.30 7.97 14.54
CA ALA A 155 1.68 7.03 15.47
C ALA A 155 2.39 5.66 15.49
N VAL A 156 2.88 5.17 14.33
CA VAL A 156 3.70 3.94 14.25
C VAL A 156 5.03 4.14 14.94
N ALA A 157 5.67 5.31 14.77
CA ALA A 157 6.93 5.62 15.45
C ALA A 157 6.78 5.66 16.98
N GLU A 158 5.67 6.20 17.48
CA GLU A 158 5.32 6.22 18.90
C GLU A 158 4.91 4.83 19.44
N ALA A 159 4.22 4.02 18.64
CA ALA A 159 3.79 2.67 19.03
C ALA A 159 4.95 1.68 19.13
N ALA A 160 6.04 1.90 18.38
CA ALA A 160 7.21 1.02 18.33
C ALA A 160 8.53 1.84 18.46
N PRO A 161 8.77 2.53 19.60
CA PRO A 161 9.85 3.51 19.73
C PRO A 161 11.26 2.93 19.62
N ASN A 162 11.42 1.64 19.88
CA ASN A 162 12.70 0.92 19.80
C ASN A 162 12.93 0.24 18.44
N MET A 163 12.02 0.40 17.50
CA MET A 163 12.12 -0.17 16.16
C MET A 163 12.48 0.92 15.14
N ARG A 164 13.23 0.53 14.14
CA ARG A 164 13.47 1.36 12.96
C ARG A 164 12.25 1.32 12.04
N ILE A 165 11.72 2.48 11.68
CA ILE A 165 10.57 2.62 10.81
C ILE A 165 11.03 3.08 9.42
N ARG A 166 10.62 2.35 8.40
CA ARG A 166 10.82 2.67 6.99
C ARG A 166 9.50 2.69 6.26
N PHE A 167 9.49 3.30 5.11
CA PHE A 167 8.40 3.19 4.13
C PHE A 167 8.97 3.16 2.72
N SER A 168 8.18 2.69 1.77
CA SER A 168 8.62 2.57 0.38
C SER A 168 7.47 2.83 -0.57
N THR A 169 7.80 3.21 -1.81
CA THR A 169 6.84 3.47 -2.89
C THR A 169 6.13 4.81 -2.74
N SER A 170 6.93 5.87 -2.56
CA SER A 170 6.47 7.25 -2.55
C SER A 170 6.18 7.80 -3.95
N ASN A 171 5.30 8.79 -4.02
CA ASN A 171 5.02 9.53 -5.26
C ASN A 171 5.25 11.03 -5.02
N PRO A 172 6.01 11.72 -5.89
CA PRO A 172 6.32 13.14 -5.70
C PRO A 172 5.12 14.07 -5.49
N GLN A 173 3.97 13.78 -6.11
CA GLN A 173 2.76 14.59 -5.94
C GLN A 173 2.08 14.42 -4.58
N ASP A 174 2.30 13.29 -3.91
CA ASP A 174 1.65 12.94 -2.63
C ASP A 174 2.59 13.14 -1.43
N MET A 175 3.88 13.47 -1.68
CA MET A 175 4.86 13.76 -0.64
C MET A 175 4.64 15.16 -0.08
N LEU A 176 3.91 15.25 1.02
CA LEU A 176 3.62 16.50 1.71
C LEU A 176 4.72 16.87 2.71
N ASP A 177 4.87 18.17 3.01
CA ASP A 177 5.88 18.68 3.95
C ASP A 177 5.65 18.12 5.37
N ASP A 178 4.40 17.83 5.77
CA ASP A 178 4.09 17.20 7.07
C ASP A 178 4.73 15.82 7.23
N VAL A 179 4.89 15.06 6.14
CA VAL A 179 5.62 13.77 6.16
C VAL A 179 7.10 14.03 6.42
N LEU A 180 7.69 15.05 5.77
CA LEU A 180 9.10 15.41 5.94
C LEU A 180 9.38 15.88 7.38
N TYR A 181 8.53 16.74 7.93
CA TYR A 181 8.62 17.17 9.33
C TYR A 181 8.45 16.01 10.31
N THR A 182 7.59 15.05 10.00
CA THR A 182 7.43 13.83 10.81
C THR A 182 8.71 13.00 10.80
N ILE A 183 9.35 12.81 9.64
CA ILE A 183 10.63 12.10 9.53
C ILE A 183 11.69 12.81 10.38
N ALA A 184 11.80 14.14 10.28
CA ALA A 184 12.79 14.92 11.04
C ALA A 184 12.54 14.89 12.56
N LYS A 185 11.27 14.77 12.98
CA LYS A 185 10.87 14.79 14.40
C LYS A 185 11.17 13.48 15.13
N TYR A 186 10.98 12.33 14.47
CA TYR A 186 11.06 11.02 15.12
C TYR A 186 12.37 10.29 14.77
N PRO A 187 13.30 10.13 15.72
CA PRO A 187 14.65 9.58 15.45
C PRO A 187 14.64 8.10 15.04
N ASN A 188 13.56 7.38 15.29
CA ASN A 188 13.38 5.99 14.87
C ASN A 188 12.81 5.86 13.47
N ILE A 189 12.42 6.94 12.80
CA ILE A 189 12.08 6.94 11.37
C ILE A 189 13.36 7.14 10.56
N CYS A 190 13.59 6.30 9.56
CA CYS A 190 14.78 6.41 8.72
C CYS A 190 14.72 7.64 7.81
N ASN A 191 15.82 8.41 7.75
CA ASN A 191 16.03 9.52 6.82
C ASN A 191 16.29 8.98 5.39
N TYR A 192 15.36 8.19 4.87
CA TYR A 192 15.43 7.59 3.55
C TYR A 192 14.06 7.61 2.89
N ILE A 193 13.98 8.18 1.70
CA ILE A 193 12.76 8.28 0.91
C ILE A 193 12.99 7.61 -0.45
N HIS A 194 12.18 6.59 -0.76
CA HIS A 194 12.15 5.99 -2.10
C HIS A 194 11.18 6.79 -2.97
N LEU A 195 11.71 7.74 -3.74
CA LEU A 195 10.95 8.72 -4.53
C LEU A 195 11.30 8.63 -6.02
N PRO A 196 10.69 7.72 -6.78
CA PRO A 196 11.03 7.50 -8.18
C PRO A 196 10.70 8.71 -9.07
N VAL A 197 11.71 9.30 -9.69
CA VAL A 197 11.57 10.45 -10.60
C VAL A 197 10.90 10.07 -11.93
N GLN A 198 11.00 8.83 -12.36
CA GLN A 198 10.50 8.25 -13.62
C GLN A 198 11.17 8.82 -14.88
N SER A 199 11.25 10.17 -15.01
CA SER A 199 11.94 10.85 -16.12
C SER A 199 12.39 12.25 -15.70
N GLY A 200 13.53 12.71 -16.24
CA GLY A 200 13.98 14.10 -16.12
C GLY A 200 13.33 15.06 -17.13
N SER A 201 12.37 14.61 -17.94
CA SER A 201 11.70 15.42 -18.97
C SER A 201 10.22 15.62 -18.63
N SER A 202 9.80 16.87 -18.43
CA SER A 202 8.39 17.22 -18.16
C SER A 202 7.45 16.75 -19.28
N ARG A 203 7.91 16.74 -20.55
CA ARG A 203 7.16 16.21 -21.70
C ARG A 203 6.89 14.70 -21.54
N ILE A 204 7.90 13.94 -21.12
CA ILE A 204 7.77 12.48 -20.88
C ILE A 204 6.91 12.20 -19.65
N LEU A 205 7.11 12.93 -18.54
CA LEU A 205 6.28 12.80 -17.34
C LEU A 205 4.79 13.02 -17.66
N LYS A 206 4.48 14.03 -18.47
CA LYS A 206 3.11 14.28 -18.96
C LYS A 206 2.57 13.10 -19.79
N ALA A 207 3.38 12.55 -20.70
CA ALA A 207 2.99 11.39 -21.51
C ALA A 207 2.80 10.12 -20.66
N MET A 208 3.54 10.01 -19.54
CA MET A 208 3.40 8.94 -18.55
C MET A 208 2.21 9.16 -17.61
N ASN A 209 1.44 10.25 -17.75
CA ASN A 209 0.37 10.65 -16.84
C ASN A 209 0.84 10.75 -15.37
N ARG A 210 2.01 11.39 -15.17
CA ARG A 210 2.53 11.69 -13.83
C ARG A 210 1.96 13.03 -13.34
N GLY A 211 1.62 13.09 -12.04
CA GLY A 211 1.06 14.27 -11.41
C GLY A 211 2.10 15.33 -11.03
N HIS A 212 3.32 15.26 -11.57
CA HIS A 212 4.38 16.26 -11.37
C HIS A 212 5.19 16.48 -12.64
N ASN A 213 5.81 17.63 -12.74
CA ASN A 213 6.82 17.95 -13.74
C ASN A 213 8.23 17.94 -13.15
N ARG A 214 9.26 18.20 -13.98
CA ARG A 214 10.66 18.20 -13.55
C ARG A 214 10.95 19.28 -12.51
N GLU A 215 10.42 20.47 -12.70
CA GLU A 215 10.65 21.64 -11.85
C GLU A 215 10.04 21.42 -10.46
N GLU A 216 8.83 20.88 -10.39
CA GLU A 216 8.16 20.49 -9.14
C GLU A 216 8.94 19.39 -8.39
N TYR A 217 9.48 18.41 -9.12
CA TYR A 217 10.32 17.38 -8.51
C TYR A 217 11.60 17.96 -7.91
N LEU A 218 12.29 18.85 -8.63
CA LEU A 218 13.51 19.49 -8.13
C LEU A 218 13.21 20.36 -6.90
N ALA A 219 12.14 21.14 -6.93
CA ALA A 219 11.70 21.93 -5.78
C ALA A 219 11.37 21.04 -4.55
N LEU A 220 10.75 19.86 -4.76
CA LEU A 220 10.53 18.90 -3.70
C LEU A 220 11.87 18.38 -3.11
N ILE A 221 12.84 18.03 -3.96
CA ILE A 221 14.16 17.58 -3.50
C ILE A 221 14.88 18.67 -2.69
N GLU A 222 14.75 19.94 -3.08
CA GLU A 222 15.31 21.05 -2.30
C GLU A 222 14.65 21.16 -0.92
N ARG A 223 13.34 21.00 -0.82
CA ARG A 223 12.64 20.98 0.48
C ARG A 223 13.08 19.79 1.33
N VAL A 224 13.15 18.58 0.75
CA VAL A 224 13.62 17.36 1.45
C VAL A 224 15.03 17.55 2.02
N ARG A 225 15.92 18.27 1.32
CA ARG A 225 17.30 18.51 1.78
C ARG A 225 17.40 19.62 2.84
N LYS A 226 16.42 20.51 2.89
CA LYS A 226 16.39 21.65 3.80
C LYS A 226 15.81 21.27 5.17
N ILE A 227 14.87 20.34 5.23
CA ILE A 227 14.24 19.81 6.44
C ILE A 227 15.14 18.72 7.04
#